data_0bec5eff3e68d4058d5c03c6bc874687
#
_entry.id   0bec5eff3e68d4058d5c03c6bc874687
#
_cell.length_a   1.000
_cell.length_b   1.000
_cell.length_c   1.000
_cell.angle_alpha   90.00
_cell.angle_beta   90.00
_cell.angle_gamma   90.00
#
_symmetry.space_group_name_H-M   'P 1'
#
loop_
_entity.id
_entity.type
_entity.pdbx_description
1 polymer ?
#
loop_
_entity_poly.entity_id
_entity_poly.type
_entity_poly.pdbx_seq_one_letter_code
_entity_poly.pdbx_strand_id
1 'polypeptide(L)'
;MLFRSALVGQSGAGKSTVIELISRFYDVQEGEVLIGGKNVKELNYDTILKNVAIVFQKTFLTRDSVLENIRMGSNATLEKVRTAAKEAQIDDFIMSLPDGYDTKVGSFGSRFSGGEKQRIAIARAILKNAPILILDEATSASDPENQMEIDKAIQNLCKGKTVIVVAHRLSALKMCERVAVVENHTITCVGTHEEVRKNNAYYRKAWEDYETARNITYQLEGGEQHE
;
A
#
# COMPACT_ATOMS: atom_id res chain seq x y z
N MET A 1 -13.10 15.86 -2.62
CA MET A 1 -12.60 15.18 -3.82
C MET A 1 -11.53 14.23 -3.36
N LEU A 2 -11.66 12.95 -3.61
CA LEU A 2 -10.71 11.93 -3.17
C LEU A 2 -9.78 11.65 -4.34
N PHE A 3 -8.48 11.77 -4.13
CA PHE A 3 -7.49 11.53 -5.18
C PHE A 3 -6.76 10.22 -4.92
N ARG A 4 -6.68 9.39 -5.95
CA ARG A 4 -5.80 8.22 -5.99
C ARG A 4 -4.73 8.48 -7.03
N SER A 5 -3.51 8.66 -6.57
CA SER A 5 -2.36 8.97 -7.45
C SER A 5 -1.31 7.88 -7.34
N ALA A 6 -0.81 7.44 -8.47
CA ALA A 6 0.30 6.50 -8.53
C ALA A 6 1.62 7.23 -8.80
N LEU A 7 2.68 6.85 -8.09
CA LEU A 7 4.07 7.20 -8.41
C LEU A 7 4.70 6.03 -9.17
N VAL A 8 5.11 6.27 -10.40
CA VAL A 8 5.73 5.27 -11.29
C VAL A 8 7.12 5.75 -11.69
N GLY A 9 8.06 4.83 -11.83
CA GLY A 9 9.44 5.15 -12.25
C GLY A 9 10.38 3.99 -11.98
N GLN A 10 11.58 4.04 -12.50
CA GLN A 10 12.60 3.00 -12.29
C GLN A 10 12.97 2.87 -10.80
N SER A 11 13.57 1.72 -10.45
CA SER A 11 14.18 1.57 -9.13
C SER A 11 15.24 2.64 -8.91
N GLY A 12 15.26 3.24 -7.72
CA GLY A 12 16.20 4.35 -7.43
C GLY A 12 15.80 5.72 -7.97
N ALA A 13 14.67 5.88 -8.69
CA ALA A 13 14.25 7.17 -9.25
C ALA A 13 13.80 8.21 -8.19
N GLY A 14 13.70 7.83 -6.90
CA GLY A 14 13.31 8.75 -5.82
C GLY A 14 11.86 8.60 -5.34
N LYS A 15 11.11 7.58 -5.78
CA LYS A 15 9.71 7.37 -5.34
C LYS A 15 9.55 7.23 -3.83
N SER A 16 10.41 6.41 -3.18
CA SER A 16 10.40 6.24 -1.72
C SER A 16 10.75 7.53 -1.00
N THR A 17 11.69 8.32 -1.54
CA THR A 17 12.04 9.63 -0.98
C THR A 17 10.84 10.57 -0.97
N VAL A 18 9.98 10.57 -2.00
CA VAL A 18 8.75 11.38 -2.03
C VAL A 18 7.83 11.01 -0.86
N ILE A 19 7.60 9.72 -0.60
CA ILE A 19 6.74 9.30 0.53
C ILE A 19 7.39 9.58 1.89
N GLU A 20 8.70 9.46 2.00
CA GLU A 20 9.44 9.82 3.22
C GLU A 20 9.34 11.31 3.55
N LEU A 21 9.40 12.18 2.53
CA LEU A 21 9.20 13.63 2.67
C LEU A 21 7.76 14.00 3.03
N ILE A 22 6.74 13.34 2.42
CA ILE A 22 5.33 13.53 2.76
C ILE A 22 5.07 13.15 4.22
N SER A 23 5.71 12.07 4.68
CA SER A 23 5.58 11.56 6.05
C SER A 23 6.49 12.30 7.05
N ARG A 24 7.30 13.24 6.54
CA ARG A 24 8.29 14.00 7.30
C ARG A 24 9.28 13.11 8.06
N PHE A 25 9.73 12.01 7.45
CA PHE A 25 10.89 11.28 7.95
C PHE A 25 12.17 12.10 7.76
N TYR A 26 12.18 12.97 6.75
CA TYR A 26 13.19 13.98 6.50
C TYR A 26 12.52 15.31 6.15
N ASP A 27 13.16 16.42 6.49
CA ASP A 27 12.73 17.74 6.06
C ASP A 27 13.31 18.06 4.67
N VAL A 28 12.52 18.72 3.81
CA VAL A 28 13.02 19.22 2.52
C VAL A 28 14.07 20.31 2.74
N GLN A 29 15.14 20.32 1.95
CA GLN A 29 16.18 21.36 1.99
C GLN A 29 15.69 22.62 1.29
N GLU A 30 15.01 22.48 0.17
CA GLU A 30 14.43 23.57 -0.62
C GLU A 30 12.97 23.23 -0.95
N GLY A 31 12.14 24.26 -1.10
CA GLY A 31 10.71 24.11 -1.33
C GLY A 31 9.94 23.72 -0.06
N GLU A 32 8.73 23.19 -0.25
CA GLU A 32 7.83 22.82 0.83
C GLU A 32 6.97 21.62 0.48
N VAL A 33 6.54 20.89 1.52
CA VAL A 33 5.50 19.87 1.44
C VAL A 33 4.30 20.34 2.24
N LEU A 34 3.12 20.35 1.59
CA LEU A 34 1.89 20.83 2.19
C LEU A 34 0.91 19.68 2.45
N ILE A 35 0.38 19.60 3.68
CA ILE A 35 -0.75 18.73 4.03
C ILE A 35 -1.91 19.62 4.46
N GLY A 36 -3.03 19.56 3.71
CA GLY A 36 -4.18 20.42 3.97
C GLY A 36 -3.86 21.91 3.88
N GLY A 37 -2.92 22.31 3.02
CA GLY A 37 -2.47 23.69 2.83
C GLY A 37 -1.51 24.20 3.90
N LYS A 38 -1.05 23.36 4.84
CA LYS A 38 -0.08 23.71 5.88
C LYS A 38 1.25 23.03 5.62
N ASN A 39 2.36 23.76 5.78
CA ASN A 39 3.70 23.20 5.62
C ASN A 39 3.95 22.12 6.69
N VAL A 40 4.40 20.94 6.26
CA VAL A 40 4.67 19.84 7.21
C VAL A 40 5.73 20.19 8.26
N LYS A 41 6.65 21.10 7.97
CA LYS A 41 7.65 21.61 8.93
C LYS A 41 7.02 22.34 10.11
N GLU A 42 5.85 22.94 9.91
CA GLU A 42 5.12 23.70 10.95
C GLU A 42 4.16 22.81 11.75
N LEU A 43 3.89 21.60 11.25
CA LEU A 43 3.00 20.67 11.93
C LEU A 43 3.74 19.90 13.03
N ASN A 44 3.05 19.66 14.15
CA ASN A 44 3.53 18.70 15.13
C ASN A 44 3.57 17.28 14.52
N TYR A 45 4.59 16.49 14.85
CA TYR A 45 4.72 15.09 14.41
C TYR A 45 3.47 14.26 14.70
N ASP A 46 2.87 14.43 15.88
CA ASP A 46 1.63 13.70 16.22
C ASP A 46 0.50 14.03 15.25
N THR A 47 0.44 15.25 14.75
CA THR A 47 -0.54 15.65 13.72
C THR A 47 -0.29 14.92 12.42
N ILE A 48 0.96 14.84 11.97
CA ILE A 48 1.33 14.12 10.76
C ILE A 48 1.01 12.62 10.92
N LEU A 49 1.48 12.04 12.04
CA LEU A 49 1.24 10.63 12.34
C LEU A 49 -0.24 10.27 12.45
N LYS A 50 -1.10 11.15 12.93
CA LYS A 50 -2.56 10.95 12.96
C LYS A 50 -3.20 10.98 11.57
N ASN A 51 -2.67 11.81 10.68
CA ASN A 51 -3.27 12.06 9.36
C ASN A 51 -2.69 11.23 8.22
N VAL A 52 -1.54 10.59 8.39
CA VAL A 52 -0.88 9.77 7.38
C VAL A 52 -0.76 8.34 7.86
N ALA A 53 -1.27 7.37 7.10
CA ALA A 53 -1.02 5.95 7.28
C ALA A 53 -0.16 5.43 6.14
N ILE A 54 0.78 4.53 6.44
CA ILE A 54 1.66 3.92 5.46
C ILE A 54 1.54 2.39 5.58
N VAL A 55 1.36 1.72 4.46
CA VAL A 55 1.52 0.27 4.35
C VAL A 55 2.78 0.03 3.53
N PHE A 56 3.83 -0.45 4.18
CA PHE A 56 5.12 -0.72 3.56
C PHE A 56 5.14 -2.08 2.86
N GLN A 57 6.00 -2.21 1.85
CA GLN A 57 6.31 -3.47 1.17
C GLN A 57 6.79 -4.55 2.16
N LYS A 58 7.73 -4.21 3.03
CA LYS A 58 8.22 -5.09 4.09
C LYS A 58 7.42 -4.85 5.36
N THR A 59 6.48 -5.74 5.63
CA THR A 59 5.66 -5.66 6.84
C THR A 59 6.45 -6.09 8.05
N PHE A 60 6.56 -5.20 9.03
CA PHE A 60 7.13 -5.49 10.33
C PHE A 60 6.03 -5.85 11.34
N LEU A 61 6.22 -6.95 12.04
CA LEU A 61 5.41 -7.36 13.19
C LEU A 61 6.33 -7.48 14.43
N THR A 62 5.84 -6.96 15.57
CA THR A 62 6.51 -7.11 16.87
C THR A 62 6.31 -8.52 17.42
N ARG A 63 7.06 -8.89 18.47
CA ARG A 63 6.88 -10.19 19.15
C ARG A 63 5.63 -10.30 20.00
N ASP A 64 4.85 -9.23 20.06
CA ASP A 64 3.61 -9.17 20.82
C ASP A 64 2.50 -10.03 20.21
N SER A 65 1.33 -10.03 20.81
CA SER A 65 0.15 -10.71 20.28
C SER A 65 -0.31 -10.09 18.96
N VAL A 66 -1.12 -10.83 18.19
CA VAL A 66 -1.79 -10.31 17.00
C VAL A 66 -2.60 -9.07 17.34
N LEU A 67 -3.31 -9.07 18.48
CA LEU A 67 -4.08 -7.94 18.99
C LEU A 67 -3.21 -6.68 19.09
N GLU A 68 -2.08 -6.76 19.78
CA GLU A 68 -1.19 -5.62 19.97
C GLU A 68 -0.51 -5.19 18.68
N ASN A 69 -0.22 -6.13 17.79
CA ASN A 69 0.29 -5.81 16.46
C ASN A 69 -0.71 -5.00 15.62
N ILE A 70 -2.01 -5.25 15.74
CA ILE A 70 -3.04 -4.45 15.05
C ILE A 70 -3.27 -3.13 15.77
N ARG A 71 -3.32 -3.12 17.10
CA ARG A 71 -3.48 -1.91 17.92
C ARG A 71 -2.36 -0.88 17.71
N MET A 72 -1.12 -1.34 17.59
CA MET A 72 0.07 -0.48 17.49
C MET A 72 0.08 0.66 18.53
N GLY A 73 -0.16 0.31 19.80
CA GLY A 73 -0.18 1.28 20.90
C GLY A 73 -1.48 2.09 21.06
N SER A 74 -2.49 1.88 20.22
CA SER A 74 -3.81 2.48 20.44
C SER A 74 -4.60 1.77 21.53
N ASN A 75 -5.52 2.48 22.21
CA ASN A 75 -6.44 1.91 23.21
C ASN A 75 -7.73 1.34 22.56
N ALA A 76 -7.65 0.86 21.31
CA ALA A 76 -8.81 0.30 20.62
C ALA A 76 -9.33 -0.97 21.32
N THR A 77 -10.65 -1.10 21.45
CA THR A 77 -11.28 -2.32 21.98
C THR A 77 -11.06 -3.51 21.05
N LEU A 78 -11.13 -4.72 21.56
CA LEU A 78 -11.05 -5.94 20.75
C LEU A 78 -12.09 -5.93 19.61
N GLU A 79 -13.30 -5.44 19.86
CA GLU A 79 -14.36 -5.33 18.86
C GLU A 79 -13.94 -4.45 17.67
N LYS A 80 -13.35 -3.29 17.93
CA LYS A 80 -12.81 -2.40 16.87
C LYS A 80 -11.68 -3.06 16.11
N VAL A 81 -10.79 -3.76 16.80
CA VAL A 81 -9.69 -4.51 16.18
C VAL A 81 -10.24 -5.61 15.28
N ARG A 82 -11.23 -6.37 15.73
CA ARG A 82 -11.89 -7.41 14.93
C ARG A 82 -12.59 -6.84 13.70
N THR A 83 -13.27 -5.71 13.85
CA THR A 83 -13.89 -5.02 12.70
C THR A 83 -12.83 -4.67 11.65
N ALA A 84 -11.71 -4.08 12.06
CA ALA A 84 -10.61 -3.77 11.13
C ALA A 84 -9.99 -5.04 10.51
N ALA A 85 -9.86 -6.12 11.27
CA ALA A 85 -9.34 -7.39 10.78
C ALA A 85 -10.29 -8.06 9.76
N LYS A 86 -11.60 -7.97 9.93
CA LYS A 86 -12.60 -8.42 8.95
C LYS A 86 -12.50 -7.64 7.64
N GLU A 87 -12.41 -6.32 7.72
CA GLU A 87 -12.22 -5.48 6.53
C GLU A 87 -10.89 -5.79 5.82
N ALA A 88 -9.84 -6.17 6.58
CA ALA A 88 -8.55 -6.61 6.07
C ALA A 88 -8.50 -8.08 5.64
N GLN A 89 -9.61 -8.82 5.63
CA GLN A 89 -9.71 -10.24 5.25
C GLN A 89 -8.76 -11.15 6.05
N ILE A 90 -8.62 -10.92 7.39
CA ILE A 90 -7.69 -11.68 8.23
C ILE A 90 -8.33 -12.19 9.54
N ASP A 91 -9.58 -11.78 9.89
CA ASP A 91 -10.24 -12.18 11.14
C ASP A 91 -10.42 -13.70 11.22
N ASP A 92 -10.88 -14.36 10.15
CA ASP A 92 -11.12 -15.80 10.13
C ASP A 92 -9.81 -16.59 10.34
N PHE A 93 -8.73 -16.16 9.69
CA PHE A 93 -7.40 -16.73 9.93
C PHE A 93 -6.96 -16.56 11.39
N ILE A 94 -7.10 -15.35 11.96
CA ILE A 94 -6.73 -15.09 13.36
C ILE A 94 -7.56 -15.98 14.31
N MET A 95 -8.86 -16.13 14.06
CA MET A 95 -9.75 -16.97 14.87
C MET A 95 -9.46 -18.46 14.74
N SER A 96 -8.79 -18.90 13.69
CA SER A 96 -8.33 -20.30 13.53
C SER A 96 -7.04 -20.61 14.32
N LEU A 97 -6.36 -19.61 14.82
CA LEU A 97 -5.14 -19.79 15.64
C LEU A 97 -5.52 -20.31 17.04
N PRO A 98 -4.66 -21.13 17.69
CA PRO A 98 -4.97 -21.71 19.01
C PRO A 98 -5.38 -20.69 20.07
N ASP A 99 -4.70 -19.54 20.12
CA ASP A 99 -4.94 -18.46 21.07
C ASP A 99 -5.65 -17.25 20.42
N GLY A 100 -6.16 -17.40 19.19
CA GLY A 100 -6.83 -16.33 18.47
C GLY A 100 -6.01 -15.04 18.43
N TYR A 101 -6.60 -13.93 18.85
CA TYR A 101 -5.96 -12.61 18.90
C TYR A 101 -4.81 -12.50 19.92
N ASP A 102 -4.76 -13.37 20.93
CA ASP A 102 -3.68 -13.41 21.92
C ASP A 102 -2.47 -14.21 21.45
N THR A 103 -2.56 -14.85 20.28
CA THR A 103 -1.46 -15.60 19.67
C THR A 103 -0.23 -14.70 19.51
N LYS A 104 0.90 -15.13 20.07
CA LYS A 104 2.18 -14.42 19.94
C LYS A 104 2.75 -14.62 18.54
N VAL A 105 3.11 -13.51 17.90
CA VAL A 105 3.55 -13.50 16.51
C VAL A 105 4.93 -14.15 16.31
N GLY A 106 5.71 -14.31 17.40
CA GLY A 106 7.08 -14.83 17.34
C GLY A 106 8.10 -13.80 16.85
N SER A 107 9.35 -14.25 16.66
CA SER A 107 10.41 -13.33 16.21
C SER A 107 10.13 -12.84 14.78
N PHE A 108 9.90 -11.54 14.63
CA PHE A 108 9.63 -10.86 13.34
C PHE A 108 8.51 -11.49 12.51
N GLY A 109 7.51 -12.08 13.16
CA GLY A 109 6.39 -12.71 12.45
C GLY A 109 6.75 -14.04 11.78
N SER A 110 7.75 -14.76 12.27
CA SER A 110 8.24 -16.01 11.65
C SER A 110 7.17 -17.10 11.47
N ARG A 111 6.03 -17.00 12.19
CA ARG A 111 4.92 -17.95 12.12
C ARG A 111 3.86 -17.60 11.07
N PHE A 112 3.99 -16.46 10.40
CA PHE A 112 3.00 -15.94 9.46
C PHE A 112 3.57 -15.85 8.05
N SER A 113 2.78 -16.20 7.05
CA SER A 113 3.11 -16.01 5.65
C SER A 113 3.24 -14.51 5.29
N GLY A 114 3.78 -14.21 4.13
CA GLY A 114 3.87 -12.84 3.63
C GLY A 114 2.51 -12.16 3.51
N GLY A 115 1.51 -12.87 2.98
CA GLY A 115 0.14 -12.37 2.82
C GLY A 115 -0.57 -12.10 4.14
N GLU A 116 -0.43 -12.99 5.13
CA GLU A 116 -0.99 -12.80 6.47
C GLU A 116 -0.38 -11.58 7.17
N LYS A 117 0.94 -11.43 7.13
CA LYS A 117 1.63 -10.24 7.66
C LYS A 117 1.11 -8.96 7.02
N GLN A 118 0.92 -8.98 5.71
CA GLN A 118 0.45 -7.83 4.96
C GLN A 118 -0.99 -7.47 5.33
N ARG A 119 -1.89 -8.46 5.45
CA ARG A 119 -3.27 -8.22 5.90
C ARG A 119 -3.33 -7.71 7.35
N ILE A 120 -2.42 -8.15 8.24
CA ILE A 120 -2.29 -7.56 9.58
C ILE A 120 -1.87 -6.08 9.50
N ALA A 121 -0.93 -5.72 8.62
CA ALA A 121 -0.55 -4.32 8.41
C ALA A 121 -1.69 -3.48 7.81
N ILE A 122 -2.48 -4.05 6.91
CA ILE A 122 -3.69 -3.43 6.36
C ILE A 122 -4.73 -3.21 7.48
N ALA A 123 -4.96 -4.21 8.35
CA ALA A 123 -5.85 -4.06 9.52
C ALA A 123 -5.41 -2.92 10.45
N ARG A 124 -4.10 -2.78 10.68
CA ARG A 124 -3.48 -1.65 11.39
C ARG A 124 -3.85 -0.29 10.76
N ALA A 125 -3.71 -0.19 9.44
CA ALA A 125 -4.02 1.03 8.69
C ALA A 125 -5.52 1.34 8.67
N ILE A 126 -6.38 0.31 8.60
CA ILE A 126 -7.85 0.45 8.71
C ILE A 126 -8.21 0.97 10.11
N LEU A 127 -7.69 0.34 11.17
CA LEU A 127 -7.95 0.73 12.56
C LEU A 127 -7.51 2.18 12.83
N LYS A 128 -6.36 2.58 12.30
CA LYS A 128 -5.85 3.95 12.39
C LYS A 128 -6.75 4.98 11.70
N ASN A 129 -7.38 4.60 10.60
CA ASN A 129 -8.33 5.39 9.82
C ASN A 129 -7.84 6.80 9.45
N ALA A 130 -6.56 6.94 9.09
CA ALA A 130 -6.00 8.22 8.64
C ALA A 130 -6.58 8.65 7.27
N PRO A 131 -6.79 9.98 7.03
CA PRO A 131 -7.35 10.49 5.78
C PRO A 131 -6.39 10.38 4.59
N ILE A 132 -5.08 10.29 4.83
CA ILE A 132 -4.05 10.12 3.80
C ILE A 132 -3.46 8.74 3.96
N LEU A 133 -3.44 7.98 2.87
CA LEU A 133 -2.91 6.62 2.81
C LEU A 133 -1.78 6.55 1.79
N ILE A 134 -0.66 6.00 2.20
CA ILE A 134 0.47 5.69 1.34
C ILE A 134 0.59 4.16 1.26
N LEU A 135 0.58 3.62 0.04
CA LEU A 135 0.78 2.21 -0.25
C LEU A 135 2.11 2.05 -0.98
N ASP A 136 3.11 1.49 -0.30
CA ASP A 136 4.42 1.22 -0.88
C ASP A 136 4.51 -0.27 -1.24
N GLU A 137 4.31 -0.59 -2.53
CA GLU A 137 4.27 -1.96 -3.07
C GLU A 137 3.35 -2.94 -2.31
N ALA A 138 2.30 -2.45 -1.69
CA ALA A 138 1.43 -3.22 -0.79
C ALA A 138 0.64 -4.35 -1.49
N THR A 139 0.82 -4.58 -2.80
CA THR A 139 0.02 -5.52 -3.61
C THR A 139 0.81 -6.76 -4.08
N SER A 140 1.98 -7.05 -3.52
CA SER A 140 2.82 -8.16 -3.99
C SER A 140 2.70 -9.41 -3.12
N ALA A 141 1.68 -10.23 -3.30
CA ALA A 141 1.66 -11.60 -2.81
C ALA A 141 2.22 -12.58 -3.87
N SER A 142 2.80 -13.69 -3.39
CA SER A 142 3.37 -14.72 -4.26
C SER A 142 2.35 -15.78 -4.68
N ASP A 143 1.16 -15.76 -4.10
CA ASP A 143 0.09 -16.72 -4.24
C ASP A 143 -1.20 -16.02 -4.71
N PRO A 144 -1.90 -16.49 -5.77
CA PRO A 144 -3.09 -15.87 -6.33
C PRO A 144 -4.25 -15.71 -5.33
N GLU A 145 -4.48 -16.68 -4.44
CA GLU A 145 -5.56 -16.64 -3.45
C GLU A 145 -5.31 -15.53 -2.43
N ASN A 146 -4.11 -15.47 -1.88
CA ASN A 146 -3.68 -14.38 -0.99
C ASN A 146 -3.72 -13.02 -1.69
N GLN A 147 -3.45 -12.97 -3.02
CA GLN A 147 -3.53 -11.73 -3.79
C GLN A 147 -4.96 -11.19 -3.83
N MET A 148 -5.97 -12.04 -4.06
CA MET A 148 -7.37 -11.62 -4.09
C MET A 148 -7.84 -11.06 -2.74
N GLU A 149 -7.44 -11.69 -1.64
CA GLU A 149 -7.78 -11.21 -0.29
C GLU A 149 -7.09 -9.87 0.02
N ILE A 150 -5.81 -9.72 -0.35
CA ILE A 150 -5.08 -8.45 -0.21
C ILE A 150 -5.72 -7.35 -1.04
N ASP A 151 -6.08 -7.61 -2.30
CA ASP A 151 -6.71 -6.61 -3.17
C ASP A 151 -8.06 -6.14 -2.59
N LYS A 152 -8.86 -7.06 -2.06
CA LYS A 152 -10.13 -6.74 -1.38
C LYS A 152 -9.89 -5.90 -0.12
N ALA A 153 -8.89 -6.27 0.69
CA ALA A 153 -8.50 -5.53 1.88
C ALA A 153 -8.05 -4.10 1.55
N ILE A 154 -7.24 -3.94 0.49
CA ILE A 154 -6.77 -2.63 0.01
C ILE A 154 -7.94 -1.80 -0.52
N GLN A 155 -8.87 -2.38 -1.27
CA GLN A 155 -10.07 -1.68 -1.73
C GLN A 155 -10.88 -1.13 -0.55
N ASN A 156 -11.05 -1.90 0.52
CA ASN A 156 -11.72 -1.46 1.75
C ASN A 156 -10.94 -0.32 2.41
N LEU A 157 -9.63 -0.47 2.56
CA LEU A 157 -8.75 0.52 3.18
C LEU A 157 -8.77 1.87 2.44
N CYS A 158 -8.86 1.86 1.10
CA CYS A 158 -8.82 3.06 0.26
C CYS A 158 -10.13 3.88 0.26
N LYS A 159 -11.23 3.34 0.82
CA LYS A 159 -12.53 4.02 0.82
C LYS A 159 -12.45 5.35 1.58
N GLY A 160 -12.86 6.43 0.93
CA GLY A 160 -12.98 7.73 1.58
C GLY A 160 -11.64 8.43 1.89
N LYS A 161 -10.53 8.04 1.25
CA LYS A 161 -9.17 8.55 1.57
C LYS A 161 -8.47 9.14 0.34
N THR A 162 -7.54 10.04 0.60
CA THR A 162 -6.51 10.41 -0.38
C THR A 162 -5.44 9.31 -0.39
N VAL A 163 -5.19 8.71 -1.55
CA VAL A 163 -4.29 7.55 -1.67
C VAL A 163 -3.12 7.87 -2.59
N ILE A 164 -1.93 7.59 -2.13
CA ILE A 164 -0.69 7.62 -2.92
C ILE A 164 -0.17 6.18 -3.01
N VAL A 165 -0.05 5.67 -4.23
CA VAL A 165 0.44 4.31 -4.49
C VAL A 165 1.82 4.42 -5.12
N VAL A 166 2.84 3.83 -4.51
CA VAL A 166 4.12 3.59 -5.19
C VAL A 166 3.97 2.27 -5.94
N ALA A 167 3.84 2.38 -7.26
CA ALA A 167 3.53 1.24 -8.10
C ALA A 167 4.81 0.68 -8.74
N HIS A 168 5.20 -0.52 -8.34
CA HIS A 168 6.16 -1.36 -9.03
C HIS A 168 5.46 -2.35 -9.99
N ARG A 169 4.16 -2.63 -9.76
CA ARG A 169 3.32 -3.40 -10.68
C ARG A 169 2.29 -2.47 -11.30
N LEU A 170 2.25 -2.46 -12.61
CA LEU A 170 1.31 -1.61 -13.36
C LEU A 170 -0.16 -2.02 -13.15
N SER A 171 -0.43 -3.24 -12.65
CA SER A 171 -1.77 -3.66 -12.24
C SER A 171 -2.38 -2.77 -11.15
N ALA A 172 -1.56 -2.22 -10.24
CA ALA A 172 -2.00 -1.32 -9.19
C ALA A 172 -2.51 0.04 -9.73
N LEU A 173 -2.13 0.41 -10.96
CA LEU A 173 -2.56 1.66 -11.59
C LEU A 173 -4.05 1.69 -11.93
N LYS A 174 -4.69 0.51 -12.08
CA LYS A 174 -6.12 0.42 -12.38
C LYS A 174 -7.02 1.07 -11.32
N MET A 175 -6.52 1.20 -10.09
CA MET A 175 -7.25 1.87 -9.00
C MET A 175 -6.93 3.37 -8.88
N CYS A 176 -6.00 3.89 -9.68
CA CYS A 176 -5.53 5.27 -9.60
C CYS A 176 -6.13 6.13 -10.71
N GLU A 177 -6.54 7.35 -10.35
CA GLU A 177 -7.11 8.33 -11.29
C GLU A 177 -6.00 9.13 -11.98
N ARG A 178 -4.85 9.27 -11.33
CA ARG A 178 -3.69 10.02 -11.82
C ARG A 178 -2.42 9.22 -11.66
N VAL A 179 -1.49 9.48 -12.56
CA VAL A 179 -0.14 8.89 -12.57
C VAL A 179 0.87 10.03 -12.57
N ALA A 180 1.88 9.95 -11.71
CA ALA A 180 3.06 10.80 -11.72
C ALA A 180 4.28 9.94 -12.03
N VAL A 181 4.99 10.26 -13.11
CA VAL A 181 6.20 9.55 -13.52
C VAL A 181 7.42 10.25 -12.93
N VAL A 182 8.22 9.46 -12.21
CA VAL A 182 9.46 9.93 -11.58
C VAL A 182 10.65 9.36 -12.35
N GLU A 183 11.43 10.24 -12.94
CA GLU A 183 12.67 9.92 -13.69
C GLU A 183 13.78 10.87 -13.23
N ASN A 184 14.97 10.34 -13.00
CA ASN A 184 16.13 11.14 -12.59
C ASN A 184 15.83 12.08 -11.40
N HIS A 185 15.16 11.56 -10.37
CA HIS A 185 14.77 12.30 -9.15
C HIS A 185 13.82 13.49 -9.37
N THR A 186 13.15 13.54 -10.52
CA THR A 186 12.20 14.60 -10.88
C THR A 186 10.90 14.00 -11.37
N ILE A 187 9.75 14.67 -11.07
CA ILE A 187 8.47 14.31 -11.65
C ILE A 187 8.42 14.89 -13.07
N THR A 188 8.54 14.03 -14.08
CA THR A 188 8.62 14.42 -15.49
C THR A 188 7.26 14.51 -16.18
N CYS A 189 6.26 13.80 -15.69
CA CYS A 189 4.92 13.81 -16.27
C CYS A 189 3.88 13.52 -15.19
N VAL A 190 2.74 14.23 -15.22
CA VAL A 190 1.58 13.99 -14.35
C VAL A 190 0.31 14.11 -15.17
N GLY A 191 -0.57 13.13 -15.06
CA GLY A 191 -1.86 13.15 -15.77
C GLY A 191 -2.68 11.88 -15.50
N THR A 192 -3.72 11.69 -16.27
CA THR A 192 -4.43 10.41 -16.35
C THR A 192 -3.56 9.36 -17.01
N HIS A 193 -3.94 8.09 -16.90
CA HIS A 193 -3.23 6.99 -17.58
C HIS A 193 -3.00 7.28 -19.08
N GLU A 194 -4.04 7.70 -19.77
CA GLU A 194 -4.00 7.97 -21.23
C GLU A 194 -3.08 9.15 -21.58
N GLU A 195 -3.17 10.25 -20.81
CA GLU A 195 -2.31 11.42 -21.01
C GLU A 195 -0.84 11.06 -20.79
N VAL A 196 -0.52 10.34 -19.73
CA VAL A 196 0.86 9.97 -19.41
C VAL A 196 1.39 8.96 -20.43
N ARG A 197 0.58 7.96 -20.86
CA ARG A 197 0.95 7.02 -21.91
C ARG A 197 1.29 7.72 -23.23
N LYS A 198 0.54 8.78 -23.58
CA LYS A 198 0.80 9.58 -24.79
C LYS A 198 2.07 10.43 -24.68
N ASN A 199 2.29 11.04 -23.52
CA ASN A 199 3.29 12.12 -23.36
C ASN A 199 4.63 11.66 -22.76
N ASN A 200 4.71 10.44 -22.14
CA ASN A 200 5.92 9.93 -21.55
C ASN A 200 6.34 8.59 -22.18
N ALA A 201 7.52 8.57 -22.77
CA ALA A 201 8.05 7.39 -23.49
C ALA A 201 8.38 6.23 -22.57
N TYR A 202 8.95 6.51 -21.37
CA TYR A 202 9.24 5.48 -20.37
C TYR A 202 7.97 4.77 -19.91
N TYR A 203 6.94 5.53 -19.56
CA TYR A 203 5.66 4.97 -19.09
C TYR A 203 4.96 4.15 -20.18
N ARG A 204 4.96 4.64 -21.43
CA ARG A 204 4.39 3.92 -22.57
C ARG A 204 5.05 2.58 -22.78
N LYS A 205 6.40 2.55 -22.81
CA LYS A 205 7.15 1.30 -22.96
C LYS A 205 6.87 0.32 -21.80
N ALA A 206 6.93 0.80 -20.57
CA ALA A 206 6.66 -0.04 -19.40
C ALA A 206 5.24 -0.63 -19.44
N TRP A 207 4.25 0.12 -19.95
CA TRP A 207 2.89 -0.36 -20.11
C TRP A 207 2.77 -1.41 -21.22
N GLU A 208 3.41 -1.22 -22.37
CA GLU A 208 3.47 -2.17 -23.48
C GLU A 208 4.11 -3.51 -23.04
N ASP A 209 5.22 -3.43 -22.30
CA ASP A 209 5.89 -4.60 -21.73
C ASP A 209 4.96 -5.36 -20.76
N TYR A 210 4.21 -4.65 -19.93
CA TYR A 210 3.23 -5.24 -19.02
C TYR A 210 2.06 -5.91 -19.76
N GLU A 211 1.49 -5.26 -20.79
CA GLU A 211 0.40 -5.85 -21.60
C GLU A 211 0.88 -7.11 -22.32
N THR A 212 2.08 -7.10 -22.85
CA THR A 212 2.70 -8.26 -23.52
C THR A 212 2.88 -9.43 -22.55
N ALA A 213 3.46 -9.19 -21.37
CA ALA A 213 3.66 -10.22 -20.35
C ALA A 213 2.32 -10.83 -19.88
N ARG A 214 1.32 -9.99 -19.68
CA ARG A 214 -0.03 -10.44 -19.29
C ARG A 214 -0.68 -11.34 -20.34
N ASN A 215 -0.56 -10.98 -21.62
CA ASN A 215 -1.13 -11.76 -22.71
C ASN A 215 -0.44 -13.12 -22.88
N ILE A 216 0.86 -13.21 -22.65
CA ILE A 216 1.60 -14.49 -22.65
C ILE A 216 1.11 -15.38 -21.52
N THR A 217 0.91 -14.86 -20.32
CA THR A 217 0.41 -15.63 -19.16
C THR A 217 -0.98 -16.19 -19.44
N TYR A 218 -1.90 -15.42 -20.03
CA TYR A 218 -3.24 -15.90 -20.40
C TYR A 218 -3.20 -17.00 -21.49
N GLN A 219 -2.25 -16.96 -22.42
CA GLN A 219 -2.10 -17.99 -23.44
C GLN A 219 -1.58 -19.30 -22.86
N LEU A 220 -0.70 -19.25 -21.86
CA LEU A 220 -0.17 -20.43 -21.18
C LEU A 220 -1.22 -21.10 -20.27
N GLU A 221 -2.02 -20.31 -19.55
CA GLU A 221 -3.08 -20.82 -18.68
C GLU A 221 -4.32 -21.31 -19.46
N GLY A 222 -4.60 -20.74 -20.65
CA GLY A 222 -5.71 -21.16 -21.53
C GLY A 222 -5.39 -22.36 -22.42
N GLY A 223 -4.13 -22.75 -22.54
CA GLY A 223 -3.68 -23.90 -23.35
C GLY A 223 -3.78 -25.26 -22.64
N GLU A 224 -3.99 -25.31 -21.32
CA GLU A 224 -4.09 -26.57 -20.56
C GLU A 224 -5.52 -27.14 -20.45
N GLN A 225 -6.52 -26.55 -21.11
CA GLN A 225 -7.91 -27.03 -21.05
C GLN A 225 -8.38 -27.82 -22.32
N HIS A 226 -7.47 -28.18 -23.22
CA HIS A 226 -7.80 -28.98 -24.38
C HIS A 226 -6.71 -30.07 -24.62
N GLU A 227 -6.63 -31.06 -23.74
CA GLU A 227 -6.21 -32.43 -24.06
C GLU A 227 -6.97 -33.45 -23.20
#